data_59848b627c93ddd108fbb772ab45c3ab
#
_entry.id   59848b627c93ddd108fbb772ab45c3ab
#
_cell.length_a   1.000
_cell.length_b   1.000
_cell.length_c   1.000
_cell.angle_alpha   90.00
_cell.angle_beta   90.00
_cell.angle_gamma   90.00
#
_symmetry.space_group_name_H-M   'P 1'
#
loop_
_entity.id
_entity.type
_entity.pdbx_description
1 polymer ?
#
loop_
_entity_poly.entity_id
_entity_poly.type
_entity_poly.pdbx_seq_one_letter_code
_entity_poly.pdbx_strand_id
1 'polypeptide(L)'
;MRNFEKAFEYINQAIEHTPTVVDLYVLKAKLYKRAGDLRRAATLYDEARKLDLADRYLNAVASRYKIRNDQVKEAEETMALFSKETDGSLNVHDMQCMWYESECAAAYLRQGNLRLALKNYNFIEKHFDQIYEDQFDFHLYGLRKFALNAYFEMLEMEDRVYRNKYAVRAALGTIKVARRVSKLNKEEESAKLKPEVEEYKNSKEYKQIQDEIRKKDDDDDFKNDPDPRGYDLYENFVSLP
;
A
#
# COMPACT_ATOMS: atom_id res chain seq x y z
N MET A 1 -28.17 -11.98 16.28
CA MET A 1 -27.42 -11.27 17.31
C MET A 1 -25.99 -11.80 17.33
N ARG A 2 -24.96 -10.94 17.29
CA ARG A 2 -23.56 -11.39 17.37
C ARG A 2 -23.18 -11.55 18.83
N ASN A 3 -23.01 -12.79 19.30
CA ASN A 3 -22.59 -13.07 20.66
C ASN A 3 -21.05 -13.17 20.70
N PHE A 4 -20.36 -12.05 20.90
CA PHE A 4 -18.91 -12.01 20.97
C PHE A 4 -18.36 -12.69 22.21
N GLU A 5 -19.03 -12.63 23.35
CA GLU A 5 -18.58 -13.23 24.61
C GLU A 5 -18.39 -14.75 24.47
N LYS A 6 -19.44 -15.45 24.01
CA LYS A 6 -19.34 -16.89 23.76
C LYS A 6 -18.31 -17.23 22.67
N ALA A 7 -18.18 -16.37 21.64
CA ALA A 7 -17.20 -16.62 20.58
C ALA A 7 -15.76 -16.52 21.14
N PHE A 8 -15.49 -15.55 22.03
CA PHE A 8 -14.19 -15.44 22.69
C PHE A 8 -13.95 -16.58 23.67
N GLU A 9 -14.96 -17.02 24.41
CA GLU A 9 -14.86 -18.17 25.29
C GLU A 9 -14.42 -19.42 24.53
N TYR A 10 -15.15 -19.81 23.47
CA TYR A 10 -14.82 -21.00 22.68
C TYR A 10 -13.47 -20.92 21.97
N ILE A 11 -13.10 -19.75 21.41
CA ILE A 11 -11.80 -19.63 20.76
C ILE A 11 -10.65 -19.70 21.75
N ASN A 12 -10.82 -19.20 22.99
CA ASN A 12 -9.81 -19.31 24.05
C ASN A 12 -9.64 -20.76 24.48
N GLN A 13 -10.74 -21.50 24.70
CA GLN A 13 -10.70 -22.94 25.02
C GLN A 13 -10.01 -23.73 23.90
N ALA A 14 -10.28 -23.41 22.63
CA ALA A 14 -9.64 -24.06 21.50
C ALA A 14 -8.12 -23.80 21.45
N ILE A 15 -7.68 -22.57 21.75
CA ILE A 15 -6.26 -22.22 21.80
C ILE A 15 -5.56 -22.91 23.00
N GLU A 16 -6.21 -22.98 24.15
CA GLU A 16 -5.67 -23.72 25.31
C GLU A 16 -5.50 -25.20 25.02
N HIS A 17 -6.47 -25.79 24.30
CA HIS A 17 -6.40 -27.19 23.90
C HIS A 17 -5.29 -27.45 22.87
N THR A 18 -5.12 -26.56 21.87
CA THR A 18 -4.17 -26.76 20.77
C THR A 18 -3.49 -25.45 20.41
N PRO A 19 -2.48 -25.00 21.18
CA PRO A 19 -1.86 -23.67 21.03
C PRO A 19 -1.01 -23.50 19.77
N THR A 20 -0.71 -24.59 19.06
CA THR A 20 0.11 -24.57 17.84
C THR A 20 -0.69 -24.35 16.56
N VAL A 21 -2.04 -24.34 16.63
CA VAL A 21 -2.89 -24.15 15.45
C VAL A 21 -3.03 -22.68 15.11
N VAL A 22 -2.36 -22.27 14.04
CA VAL A 22 -2.28 -20.89 13.57
C VAL A 22 -3.65 -20.30 13.25
N ASP A 23 -4.54 -21.07 12.65
CA ASP A 23 -5.89 -20.65 12.25
C ASP A 23 -6.72 -20.15 13.46
N LEU A 24 -6.49 -20.67 14.66
CA LEU A 24 -7.19 -20.22 15.86
C LEU A 24 -6.84 -18.76 16.21
N TYR A 25 -5.58 -18.38 16.08
CA TYR A 25 -5.13 -17.00 16.28
C TYR A 25 -5.70 -16.07 15.21
N VAL A 26 -5.70 -16.51 13.95
CA VAL A 26 -6.33 -15.79 12.83
C VAL A 26 -7.82 -15.59 13.08
N LEU A 27 -8.52 -16.61 13.55
CA LEU A 27 -9.94 -16.53 13.86
C LEU A 27 -10.21 -15.58 15.04
N LYS A 28 -9.40 -15.64 16.09
CA LYS A 28 -9.47 -14.74 17.24
C LYS A 28 -9.22 -13.28 16.82
N ALA A 29 -8.23 -13.05 15.94
CA ALA A 29 -7.98 -11.73 15.35
C ALA A 29 -9.19 -11.20 14.55
N LYS A 30 -9.84 -12.07 13.75
CA LYS A 30 -11.09 -11.74 13.05
C LYS A 30 -12.23 -11.37 13.99
N LEU A 31 -12.32 -11.99 15.16
CA LEU A 31 -13.31 -11.64 16.19
C LEU A 31 -13.04 -10.23 16.75
N TYR A 32 -11.80 -9.93 17.16
CA TYR A 32 -11.44 -8.58 17.64
C TYR A 32 -11.70 -7.51 16.58
N LYS A 33 -11.32 -7.76 15.31
CA LYS A 33 -11.66 -6.87 14.21
C LYS A 33 -13.16 -6.57 14.14
N ARG A 34 -14.00 -7.62 14.23
CA ARG A 34 -15.46 -7.47 14.17
C ARG A 34 -16.05 -6.81 15.40
N ALA A 35 -15.37 -6.90 16.51
CA ALA A 35 -15.69 -6.20 17.76
C ALA A 35 -15.22 -4.74 17.75
N GLY A 36 -14.44 -4.31 16.75
CA GLY A 36 -13.93 -2.94 16.61
C GLY A 36 -12.56 -2.69 17.21
N ASP A 37 -11.92 -3.71 17.82
CA ASP A 37 -10.59 -3.60 18.41
C ASP A 37 -9.51 -3.98 17.37
N LEU A 38 -9.11 -2.98 16.57
CA LEU A 38 -8.07 -3.17 15.54
C LEU A 38 -6.68 -3.39 16.14
N ARG A 39 -6.41 -2.83 17.34
CA ARG A 39 -5.12 -2.98 18.01
C ARG A 39 -4.87 -4.43 18.39
N ARG A 40 -5.81 -5.06 19.11
CA ARG A 40 -5.71 -6.48 19.46
C ARG A 40 -5.72 -7.38 18.23
N ALA A 41 -6.50 -7.02 17.20
CA ALA A 41 -6.49 -7.75 15.95
C ALA A 41 -5.10 -7.73 15.30
N ALA A 42 -4.42 -6.57 15.23
CA ALA A 42 -3.06 -6.45 14.67
C ALA A 42 -2.05 -7.31 15.45
N THR A 43 -2.09 -7.26 16.79
CA THR A 43 -1.21 -8.07 17.63
C THR A 43 -1.38 -9.56 17.37
N LEU A 44 -2.63 -10.05 17.33
CA LEU A 44 -2.92 -11.48 17.12
C LEU A 44 -2.55 -11.96 15.69
N TYR A 45 -2.70 -11.11 14.67
CA TYR A 45 -2.21 -11.46 13.35
C TYR A 45 -0.68 -11.54 13.30
N ASP A 46 0.03 -10.68 14.04
CA ASP A 46 1.48 -10.78 14.15
C ASP A 46 1.94 -12.00 14.98
N GLU A 47 1.19 -12.39 16.00
CA GLU A 47 1.40 -13.66 16.73
C GLU A 47 1.19 -14.86 15.80
N ALA A 48 0.09 -14.89 15.04
CA ALA A 48 -0.17 -15.95 14.06
C ALA A 48 0.97 -16.07 13.03
N ARG A 49 1.45 -14.91 12.50
CA ARG A 49 2.59 -14.88 11.59
C ARG A 49 3.87 -15.44 12.19
N LYS A 50 4.11 -15.20 13.48
CA LYS A 50 5.30 -15.71 14.19
C LYS A 50 5.28 -17.22 14.39
N LEU A 51 4.10 -17.85 14.36
CA LEU A 51 3.97 -19.31 14.42
C LEU A 51 4.32 -19.99 13.10
N ASP A 52 4.13 -19.27 11.96
CA ASP A 52 4.52 -19.73 10.63
C ASP A 52 5.14 -18.57 9.83
N LEU A 53 6.46 -18.48 9.88
CA LEU A 53 7.22 -17.42 9.22
C LEU A 53 7.32 -17.59 7.69
N ALA A 54 7.00 -18.78 7.17
CA ALA A 54 7.05 -19.06 5.74
C ALA A 54 5.73 -18.73 5.01
N ASP A 55 4.65 -18.51 5.76
CA ASP A 55 3.35 -18.20 5.17
C ASP A 55 3.25 -16.73 4.73
N ARG A 56 3.25 -16.54 3.40
CA ARG A 56 3.09 -15.21 2.77
C ARG A 56 1.73 -14.58 3.04
N TYR A 57 0.67 -15.38 3.17
CA TYR A 57 -0.67 -14.87 3.47
C TYR A 57 -0.72 -14.26 4.87
N LEU A 58 -0.19 -14.96 5.87
CA LEU A 58 -0.11 -14.45 7.24
C LEU A 58 0.72 -13.17 7.30
N ASN A 59 1.85 -13.14 6.59
CA ASN A 59 2.69 -11.94 6.48
C ASN A 59 1.91 -10.75 5.90
N ALA A 60 1.22 -10.94 4.79
CA ALA A 60 0.44 -9.88 4.14
C ALA A 60 -0.73 -9.41 5.02
N VAL A 61 -1.41 -10.34 5.71
CA VAL A 61 -2.53 -9.98 6.60
C VAL A 61 -2.02 -9.25 7.85
N ALA A 62 -0.94 -9.69 8.46
CA ALA A 62 -0.32 -9.01 9.62
C ALA A 62 0.08 -7.57 9.24
N SER A 63 0.77 -7.39 8.10
CA SER A 63 1.11 -6.06 7.58
C SER A 63 -0.12 -5.19 7.39
N ARG A 64 -1.18 -5.71 6.76
CA ARG A 64 -2.43 -4.97 6.56
C ARG A 64 -3.06 -4.48 7.86
N TYR A 65 -3.06 -5.31 8.91
CA TYR A 65 -3.65 -4.90 10.20
C TYR A 65 -2.75 -3.95 10.98
N LYS A 66 -1.43 -4.05 10.85
CA LYS A 66 -0.49 -3.03 11.34
C LYS A 66 -0.77 -1.67 10.69
N ILE A 67 -0.95 -1.61 9.35
CA ILE A 67 -1.30 -0.38 8.65
C ILE A 67 -2.64 0.19 9.15
N ARG A 68 -3.64 -0.66 9.33
CA ARG A 68 -4.96 -0.25 9.85
C ARG A 68 -4.93 0.25 11.29
N ASN A 69 -3.92 -0.15 12.05
CA ASN A 69 -3.62 0.34 13.39
C ASN A 69 -2.60 1.49 13.38
N ASP A 70 -2.38 2.12 12.22
CA ASP A 70 -1.50 3.26 12.00
C ASP A 70 0.01 2.99 12.24
N GLN A 71 0.41 1.72 12.31
CA GLN A 71 1.79 1.24 12.47
C GLN A 71 2.43 0.98 11.09
N VAL A 72 2.54 2.03 10.25
CA VAL A 72 2.95 1.86 8.86
C VAL A 72 4.39 1.40 8.73
N LYS A 73 5.32 1.92 9.55
CA LYS A 73 6.74 1.52 9.53
C LYS A 73 6.93 0.04 9.87
N GLU A 74 6.27 -0.43 10.92
CA GLU A 74 6.32 -1.85 11.32
C GLU A 74 5.69 -2.77 10.26
N ALA A 75 4.69 -2.27 9.54
CA ALA A 75 4.09 -2.98 8.43
C ALA A 75 5.03 -3.07 7.23
N GLU A 76 5.77 -2.02 6.93
CA GLU A 76 6.80 -1.98 5.89
C GLU A 76 7.91 -3.01 6.17
N GLU A 77 8.45 -3.02 7.40
CA GLU A 77 9.42 -4.04 7.84
C GLU A 77 8.86 -5.46 7.69
N THR A 78 7.58 -5.66 8.00
CA THR A 78 6.93 -6.96 7.85
C THR A 78 6.77 -7.35 6.38
N MET A 79 6.38 -6.41 5.51
CA MET A 79 6.29 -6.65 4.06
C MET A 79 7.65 -6.94 3.45
N ALA A 80 8.69 -6.25 3.89
CA ALA A 80 10.06 -6.44 3.40
C ALA A 80 10.59 -7.88 3.54
N LEU A 81 10.03 -8.68 4.46
CA LEU A 81 10.43 -10.09 4.62
C LEU A 81 10.21 -10.95 3.36
N PHE A 82 9.23 -10.57 2.51
CA PHE A 82 8.88 -11.31 1.30
C PHE A 82 8.96 -10.49 0.01
N SER A 83 9.17 -9.18 0.11
CA SER A 83 9.18 -8.25 -1.02
C SER A 83 10.44 -7.40 -1.08
N LYS A 84 11.46 -7.74 -0.28
CA LYS A 84 12.75 -7.07 -0.32
C LYS A 84 13.62 -7.68 -1.41
N GLU A 85 14.15 -6.84 -2.27
CA GLU A 85 15.12 -7.25 -3.27
C GLU A 85 16.52 -7.46 -2.65
N THR A 86 17.45 -8.00 -3.44
CA THR A 86 18.84 -8.26 -3.03
C THR A 86 19.60 -6.99 -2.66
N ASP A 87 19.22 -5.85 -3.24
CA ASP A 87 19.76 -4.52 -2.94
C ASP A 87 19.18 -3.89 -1.68
N GLY A 88 18.14 -4.50 -1.12
CA GLY A 88 17.49 -4.03 0.10
C GLY A 88 16.27 -3.15 -0.10
N SER A 89 15.89 -2.83 -1.34
CA SER A 89 14.70 -2.06 -1.67
C SER A 89 13.41 -2.84 -1.44
N LEU A 90 12.31 -2.11 -1.18
CA LEU A 90 10.98 -2.70 -1.01
C LEU A 90 10.25 -2.70 -2.35
N ASN A 91 10.12 -3.86 -2.96
CA ASN A 91 9.56 -4.07 -4.29
C ASN A 91 8.02 -4.14 -4.32
N VAL A 92 7.32 -3.43 -3.46
CA VAL A 92 5.83 -3.46 -3.44
C VAL A 92 5.20 -2.64 -4.56
N HIS A 93 5.88 -1.60 -5.00
CA HIS A 93 5.41 -0.71 -6.06
C HIS A 93 5.59 -1.36 -7.43
N ASP A 94 6.76 -1.94 -7.71
CA ASP A 94 7.00 -2.68 -8.95
C ASP A 94 6.10 -3.92 -9.07
N MET A 95 5.77 -4.55 -7.94
CA MET A 95 4.79 -5.64 -7.87
C MET A 95 3.34 -5.17 -8.03
N GLN A 96 3.09 -3.88 -8.24
CA GLN A 96 1.77 -3.27 -8.33
C GLN A 96 0.85 -3.65 -7.16
N CYS A 97 1.38 -3.60 -5.93
CA CYS A 97 0.69 -4.07 -4.73
C CYS A 97 -0.35 -3.05 -4.23
N MET A 98 -1.36 -2.77 -5.07
CA MET A 98 -2.36 -1.71 -4.87
C MET A 98 -3.11 -1.80 -3.54
N TRP A 99 -3.28 -2.99 -2.97
CA TRP A 99 -3.92 -3.11 -1.67
C TRP A 99 -3.07 -2.50 -0.55
N TYR A 100 -1.74 -2.69 -0.63
CA TYR A 100 -0.78 -2.15 0.33
C TYR A 100 -0.74 -0.63 0.23
N GLU A 101 -0.55 -0.11 -0.96
CA GLU A 101 -0.54 1.33 -1.26
C GLU A 101 -1.82 2.02 -0.79
N SER A 102 -2.99 1.44 -1.12
CA SER A 102 -4.28 1.98 -0.70
C SER A 102 -4.46 2.00 0.83
N GLU A 103 -4.00 0.98 1.55
CA GLU A 103 -4.08 0.94 3.03
C GLU A 103 -3.06 1.92 3.66
N CYS A 104 -1.84 2.03 3.10
CA CYS A 104 -0.82 3.00 3.55
C CYS A 104 -1.29 4.44 3.32
N ALA A 105 -1.81 4.76 2.13
CA ALA A 105 -2.37 6.07 1.84
C ALA A 105 -3.48 6.45 2.84
N ALA A 106 -4.38 5.51 3.14
CA ALA A 106 -5.44 5.74 4.11
C ALA A 106 -4.91 5.95 5.54
N ALA A 107 -3.86 5.22 5.94
CA ALA A 107 -3.21 5.40 7.23
C ALA A 107 -2.52 6.76 7.34
N TYR A 108 -1.73 7.14 6.35
CA TYR A 108 -1.10 8.47 6.32
C TYR A 108 -2.12 9.60 6.32
N LEU A 109 -3.25 9.41 5.62
CA LEU A 109 -4.35 10.39 5.66
C LEU A 109 -4.96 10.52 7.07
N ARG A 110 -5.11 9.42 7.84
CA ARG A 110 -5.55 9.47 9.24
C ARG A 110 -4.55 10.18 10.14
N GLN A 111 -3.26 9.92 9.94
CA GLN A 111 -2.15 10.54 10.67
C GLN A 111 -1.93 12.02 10.31
N GLY A 112 -2.61 12.53 9.27
CA GLY A 112 -2.44 13.90 8.81
C GLY A 112 -1.23 14.12 7.88
N ASN A 113 -0.50 13.06 7.53
CA ASN A 113 0.61 13.15 6.57
C ASN A 113 0.07 13.15 5.15
N LEU A 114 -0.32 14.34 4.66
CA LEU A 114 -0.97 14.50 3.36
C LEU A 114 -0.03 14.17 2.20
N ARG A 115 1.26 14.47 2.34
CA ARG A 115 2.31 14.22 1.35
C ARG A 115 2.44 12.73 1.04
N LEU A 116 2.67 11.91 2.07
CA LEU A 116 2.80 10.46 1.87
C LEU A 116 1.48 9.79 1.48
N ALA A 117 0.34 10.34 1.95
CA ALA A 117 -0.96 9.89 1.49
C ALA A 117 -1.15 10.11 -0.02
N LEU A 118 -0.83 11.32 -0.50
CA LEU A 118 -0.91 11.67 -1.92
C LEU A 118 0.03 10.80 -2.76
N LYS A 119 1.28 10.60 -2.31
CA LYS A 119 2.27 9.78 -3.00
C LYS A 119 1.78 8.34 -3.20
N ASN A 120 1.23 7.71 -2.16
CA ASN A 120 0.71 6.35 -2.27
C ASN A 120 -0.54 6.25 -3.16
N TYR A 121 -1.41 7.27 -3.21
CA TYR A 121 -2.52 7.29 -4.17
C TYR A 121 -2.02 7.49 -5.61
N ASN A 122 -0.97 8.29 -5.82
CA ASN A 122 -0.36 8.50 -7.12
C ASN A 122 0.30 7.22 -7.69
N PHE A 123 0.91 6.37 -6.83
CA PHE A 123 1.40 5.07 -7.29
C PHE A 123 0.27 4.22 -7.89
N ILE A 124 -0.89 4.19 -7.25
CA ILE A 124 -2.05 3.45 -7.78
C ILE A 124 -2.50 4.04 -9.14
N GLU A 125 -2.52 5.35 -9.28
CA GLU A 125 -2.84 6.03 -10.54
C GLU A 125 -1.86 5.61 -11.65
N LYS A 126 -0.55 5.72 -11.38
CA LYS A 126 0.50 5.28 -12.31
C LYS A 126 0.35 3.82 -12.75
N HIS A 127 -0.03 2.91 -11.83
CA HIS A 127 -0.28 1.51 -12.20
C HIS A 127 -1.41 1.38 -13.21
N PHE A 128 -2.50 2.15 -13.07
CA PHE A 128 -3.60 2.13 -14.03
C PHE A 128 -3.22 2.77 -15.36
N ASP A 129 -2.40 3.80 -15.35
CA ASP A 129 -1.87 4.42 -16.57
C ASP A 129 -0.99 3.43 -17.33
N GLN A 130 -0.09 2.72 -16.64
CA GLN A 130 0.72 1.64 -17.24
C GLN A 130 -0.15 0.51 -17.81
N ILE A 131 -1.14 0.02 -17.05
CA ILE A 131 -2.07 -1.00 -17.55
C ILE A 131 -2.80 -0.50 -18.82
N TYR A 132 -3.13 0.77 -18.89
CA TYR A 132 -3.75 1.36 -20.07
C TYR A 132 -2.79 1.45 -21.25
N GLU A 133 -1.56 1.84 -21.03
CA GLU A 133 -0.51 1.93 -22.06
C GLU A 133 -0.12 0.55 -22.60
N ASP A 134 -0.04 -0.46 -21.74
CA ASP A 134 0.33 -1.85 -22.08
C ASP A 134 -0.80 -2.64 -22.78
N GLN A 135 -1.99 -2.10 -22.93
CA GLN A 135 -3.14 -2.81 -23.55
C GLN A 135 -2.81 -3.41 -24.90
N PHE A 136 -2.07 -2.71 -25.73
CA PHE A 136 -1.71 -3.16 -27.06
C PHE A 136 -0.89 -4.47 -27.03
N ASP A 137 0.01 -4.63 -26.09
CA ASP A 137 0.82 -5.84 -25.92
C ASP A 137 -0.03 -7.02 -25.45
N PHE A 138 -1.03 -6.78 -24.62
CA PHE A 138 -1.98 -7.81 -24.20
C PHE A 138 -2.82 -8.33 -25.38
N HIS A 139 -3.24 -7.48 -26.30
CA HIS A 139 -3.93 -7.90 -27.51
C HIS A 139 -3.07 -8.83 -28.37
N LEU A 140 -1.81 -8.46 -28.59
CA LEU A 140 -0.86 -9.29 -29.34
C LEU A 140 -0.60 -10.63 -28.67
N TYR A 141 -0.45 -10.64 -27.35
CA TYR A 141 -0.23 -11.87 -26.58
C TYR A 141 -1.45 -12.80 -26.64
N GLY A 142 -2.65 -12.30 -26.42
CA GLY A 142 -3.90 -13.07 -26.46
C GLY A 142 -4.12 -13.76 -27.80
N LEU A 143 -3.91 -13.03 -28.90
CA LEU A 143 -4.01 -13.56 -30.25
C LEU A 143 -2.95 -14.63 -30.54
N ARG A 144 -1.68 -14.35 -30.20
CA ARG A 144 -0.56 -15.28 -30.44
C ARG A 144 -0.69 -16.60 -29.69
N LYS A 145 -1.28 -16.57 -28.50
CA LYS A 145 -1.42 -17.74 -27.62
C LYS A 145 -2.77 -18.45 -27.76
N PHE A 146 -3.66 -17.96 -28.62
CA PHE A 146 -5.03 -18.47 -28.81
C PHE A 146 -5.82 -18.59 -27.48
N ALA A 147 -5.54 -17.70 -26.53
CA ALA A 147 -6.21 -17.65 -25.23
C ALA A 147 -7.53 -16.84 -25.32
N LEU A 148 -8.46 -17.30 -26.20
CA LEU A 148 -9.64 -16.50 -26.60
C LEU A 148 -10.55 -16.14 -25.42
N ASN A 149 -10.81 -17.05 -24.48
CA ASN A 149 -11.67 -16.73 -23.33
C ASN A 149 -11.04 -15.63 -22.45
N ALA A 150 -9.75 -15.75 -22.11
CA ALA A 150 -9.03 -14.73 -21.35
C ALA A 150 -8.96 -13.41 -22.12
N TYR A 151 -8.85 -13.47 -23.45
CA TYR A 151 -8.85 -12.28 -24.31
C TYR A 151 -10.20 -11.55 -24.28
N PHE A 152 -11.32 -12.27 -24.35
CA PHE A 152 -12.65 -11.66 -24.23
C PHE A 152 -12.88 -11.04 -22.84
N GLU A 153 -12.48 -11.71 -21.78
CA GLU A 153 -12.53 -11.18 -20.41
C GLU A 153 -11.69 -9.91 -20.26
N MET A 154 -10.53 -9.87 -20.93
CA MET A 154 -9.66 -8.70 -20.95
C MET A 154 -10.31 -7.53 -21.69
N LEU A 155 -10.92 -7.74 -22.87
CA LEU A 155 -11.64 -6.70 -23.61
C LEU A 155 -12.77 -6.08 -22.78
N GLU A 156 -13.53 -6.89 -22.04
CA GLU A 156 -14.55 -6.39 -21.12
C GLU A 156 -13.96 -5.58 -19.96
N MET A 157 -12.75 -5.94 -19.50
CA MET A 157 -12.04 -5.23 -18.44
C MET A 157 -11.52 -3.87 -18.92
N GLU A 158 -10.99 -3.79 -20.16
CA GLU A 158 -10.40 -2.57 -20.72
C GLU A 158 -11.38 -1.40 -20.74
N ASP A 159 -12.64 -1.63 -21.14
CA ASP A 159 -13.69 -0.60 -21.11
C ASP A 159 -14.00 -0.10 -19.68
N ARG A 160 -13.50 -0.81 -18.65
CA ARG A 160 -13.84 -0.58 -17.25
C ARG A 160 -12.63 -0.48 -16.32
N VAL A 161 -11.42 -0.33 -16.84
CA VAL A 161 -10.15 -0.32 -16.08
C VAL A 161 -10.25 0.61 -14.88
N TYR A 162 -10.64 1.86 -15.07
CA TYR A 162 -10.77 2.85 -14.00
C TYR A 162 -11.99 2.64 -13.08
N ARG A 163 -12.88 1.67 -13.36
CA ARG A 163 -13.93 1.25 -12.41
C ARG A 163 -13.42 0.28 -11.35
N ASN A 164 -12.15 -0.13 -11.43
CA ASN A 164 -11.52 -0.96 -10.42
C ASN A 164 -11.60 -0.30 -9.04
N LYS A 165 -11.84 -1.12 -8.02
CA LYS A 165 -11.99 -0.65 -6.62
C LYS A 165 -10.79 0.15 -6.11
N TYR A 166 -9.58 -0.12 -6.60
CA TYR A 166 -8.37 0.58 -6.19
C TYR A 166 -8.24 1.93 -6.89
N ALA A 167 -8.54 2.02 -8.20
CA ALA A 167 -8.62 3.28 -8.92
C ALA A 167 -9.62 4.24 -8.26
N VAL A 168 -10.84 3.74 -7.99
CA VAL A 168 -11.88 4.53 -7.30
C VAL A 168 -11.44 4.96 -5.90
N ARG A 169 -10.77 4.10 -5.15
CA ARG A 169 -10.25 4.45 -3.81
C ARG A 169 -9.14 5.49 -3.89
N ALA A 170 -8.24 5.38 -4.85
CA ALA A 170 -7.18 6.36 -5.08
C ALA A 170 -7.78 7.72 -5.44
N ALA A 171 -8.68 7.79 -6.41
CA ALA A 171 -9.35 9.02 -6.80
C ALA A 171 -10.10 9.69 -5.63
N LEU A 172 -10.92 8.92 -4.88
CA LEU A 172 -11.61 9.44 -3.70
C LEU A 172 -10.63 9.84 -2.58
N GLY A 173 -9.50 9.15 -2.47
CA GLY A 173 -8.44 9.47 -1.53
C GLY A 173 -7.75 10.78 -1.87
N THR A 174 -7.38 10.98 -3.13
CA THR A 174 -6.79 12.22 -3.65
C THR A 174 -7.74 13.41 -3.45
N ILE A 175 -9.04 13.23 -3.72
CA ILE A 175 -10.06 14.27 -3.42
C ILE A 175 -10.09 14.64 -1.94
N LYS A 176 -9.94 13.65 -1.03
CA LYS A 176 -9.88 13.92 0.41
C LYS A 176 -8.62 14.68 0.81
N VAL A 177 -7.47 14.37 0.18
CA VAL A 177 -6.23 15.13 0.35
C VAL A 177 -6.44 16.56 -0.14
N ALA A 178 -6.92 16.75 -1.37
CA ALA A 178 -7.20 18.06 -1.96
C ALA A 178 -8.09 18.93 -1.06
N ARG A 179 -9.19 18.32 -0.55
CA ARG A 179 -10.09 18.99 0.39
C ARG A 179 -9.43 19.39 1.72
N ARG A 180 -8.40 18.66 2.16
CA ARG A 180 -7.64 19.04 3.35
C ARG A 180 -6.65 20.14 3.03
N VAL A 181 -5.91 20.00 1.93
CA VAL A 181 -4.95 21.02 1.44
C VAL A 181 -5.66 22.35 1.19
N SER A 182 -6.85 22.37 0.58
CA SER A 182 -7.61 23.60 0.33
C SER A 182 -8.02 24.37 1.60
N LYS A 183 -7.96 23.72 2.77
CA LYS A 183 -8.23 24.35 4.07
C LYS A 183 -6.98 24.83 4.79
N LEU A 184 -5.80 24.48 4.27
CA LEU A 184 -4.52 24.93 4.84
C LEU A 184 -4.18 26.33 4.30
N ASN A 185 -3.45 27.07 5.10
CA ASN A 185 -2.78 28.28 4.59
C ASN A 185 -1.60 27.80 3.72
N LYS A 186 -1.71 28.01 2.41
CA LYS A 186 -0.72 27.55 1.43
C LYS A 186 0.68 28.13 1.69
N GLU A 187 0.76 29.37 2.14
CA GLU A 187 2.04 30.03 2.45
C GLU A 187 2.72 29.38 3.67
N GLU A 188 1.96 29.11 4.73
CA GLU A 188 2.47 28.43 5.93
C GLU A 188 2.89 26.99 5.64
N GLU A 189 2.10 26.28 4.82
CA GLU A 189 2.41 24.90 4.46
C GLU A 189 3.67 24.83 3.57
N SER A 190 3.79 25.72 2.58
CA SER A 190 4.98 25.84 1.75
C SER A 190 6.22 26.24 2.58
N ALA A 191 6.06 27.12 3.55
CA ALA A 191 7.15 27.53 4.44
C ALA A 191 7.64 26.39 5.34
N LYS A 192 6.76 25.49 5.78
CA LYS A 192 7.12 24.28 6.54
C LYS A 192 7.78 23.22 5.65
N LEU A 193 7.32 23.10 4.42
CA LEU A 193 7.82 22.10 3.49
C LEU A 193 9.25 22.39 3.03
N LYS A 194 9.60 23.63 2.76
CA LYS A 194 10.92 24.05 2.26
C LYS A 194 12.11 23.49 3.06
N PRO A 195 12.19 23.65 4.40
CA PRO A 195 13.31 23.11 5.16
C PRO A 195 13.35 21.57 5.14
N GLU A 196 12.19 20.88 5.15
CA GLU A 196 12.14 19.43 5.03
C GLU A 196 12.66 18.93 3.67
N VAL A 197 12.32 19.64 2.59
CA VAL A 197 12.80 19.36 1.23
C VAL A 197 14.31 19.55 1.14
N GLU A 198 14.85 20.66 1.69
CA GLU A 198 16.29 20.92 1.69
C GLU A 198 17.06 19.89 2.51
N GLU A 199 16.55 19.52 3.69
CA GLU A 199 17.14 18.46 4.51
C GLU A 199 17.15 17.13 3.77
N TYR A 200 16.03 16.75 3.14
CA TYR A 200 15.94 15.53 2.36
C TYR A 200 16.88 15.53 1.15
N LYS A 201 16.92 16.60 0.35
CA LYS A 201 17.83 16.73 -0.81
C LYS A 201 19.31 16.70 -0.43
N ASN A 202 19.65 17.09 0.80
CA ASN A 202 21.01 16.98 1.34
C ASN A 202 21.32 15.61 1.96
N SER A 203 20.32 14.76 2.16
CA SER A 203 20.49 13.45 2.78
C SER A 203 21.31 12.49 1.91
N LYS A 204 21.93 11.50 2.56
CA LYS A 204 22.64 10.43 1.86
C LYS A 204 21.69 9.58 1.03
N GLU A 205 20.48 9.35 1.54
CA GLU A 205 19.43 8.59 0.87
C GLU A 205 19.09 9.20 -0.50
N TYR A 206 18.81 10.49 -0.55
CA TYR A 206 18.49 11.17 -1.81
C TYR A 206 19.64 11.11 -2.82
N LYS A 207 20.88 11.32 -2.36
CA LYS A 207 22.06 11.26 -3.24
C LYS A 207 22.27 9.85 -3.80
N GLN A 208 22.10 8.80 -3.00
CA GLN A 208 22.17 7.41 -3.44
C GLN A 208 21.12 7.10 -4.52
N ILE A 209 19.86 7.50 -4.29
CA ILE A 209 18.78 7.30 -5.25
C ILE A 209 19.09 8.01 -6.58
N GLN A 210 19.55 9.27 -6.53
CA GLN A 210 19.91 10.01 -7.74
C GLN A 210 21.10 9.39 -8.49
N ASP A 211 22.08 8.85 -7.77
CA ASP A 211 23.23 8.16 -8.37
C ASP A 211 22.81 6.81 -8.98
N GLU A 212 21.85 6.13 -8.40
CA GLU A 212 21.30 4.88 -8.93
C GLU A 212 20.47 5.13 -10.20
N ILE A 213 19.62 6.14 -10.21
CA ILE A 213 18.84 6.56 -11.39
C ILE A 213 19.78 6.90 -12.55
N ARG A 214 20.89 7.61 -12.29
CA ARG A 214 21.86 7.98 -13.32
C ARG A 214 22.62 6.80 -13.93
N LYS A 215 22.70 5.68 -13.22
CA LYS A 215 23.45 4.47 -13.65
C LYS A 215 22.60 3.46 -14.39
N LYS A 216 21.27 3.58 -14.30
CA LYS A 216 20.32 2.65 -14.90
C LYS A 216 19.78 3.25 -16.19
N ASP A 217 19.96 2.51 -17.32
CA ASP A 217 19.36 2.80 -18.63
C ASP A 217 17.92 2.21 -18.75
N ASP A 218 17.31 1.81 -17.63
CA ASP A 218 16.02 1.13 -17.61
C ASP A 218 14.87 2.13 -17.47
N ASP A 219 13.89 2.06 -18.34
CA ASP A 219 12.65 2.89 -18.36
C ASP A 219 11.63 2.47 -17.25
N ASP A 220 12.08 1.83 -16.17
CA ASP A 220 11.20 1.40 -15.08
C ASP A 220 10.88 2.59 -14.15
N ASP A 221 9.70 3.19 -14.36
CA ASP A 221 9.22 4.40 -13.68
C ASP A 221 9.14 4.28 -12.14
N PHE A 222 9.06 3.07 -11.60
CA PHE A 222 8.95 2.86 -10.15
C PHE A 222 10.33 2.70 -9.50
N LYS A 223 11.24 1.98 -10.14
CA LYS A 223 12.63 1.85 -9.65
C LYS A 223 13.43 3.12 -9.81
N ASN A 224 13.06 3.94 -10.78
CA ASN A 224 13.73 5.20 -11.11
C ASN A 224 12.92 6.43 -10.65
N ASP A 225 12.03 6.29 -9.67
CA ASP A 225 11.23 7.40 -9.16
C ASP A 225 12.12 8.51 -8.57
N PRO A 226 12.20 9.70 -9.20
CA PRO A 226 13.06 10.79 -8.74
C PRO A 226 12.56 11.43 -7.43
N ASP A 227 11.30 11.19 -7.08
CA ASP A 227 10.64 11.74 -5.89
C ASP A 227 9.99 10.65 -5.03
N PRO A 228 10.73 9.66 -4.50
CA PRO A 228 10.17 8.52 -3.77
C PRO A 228 9.46 8.93 -2.48
N ARG A 229 9.81 10.09 -1.92
CA ARG A 229 9.17 10.64 -0.72
C ARG A 229 7.98 11.57 -1.02
N GLY A 230 7.73 11.91 -2.30
CA GLY A 230 6.59 12.70 -2.75
C GLY A 230 6.68 14.17 -2.39
N TYR A 231 7.87 14.73 -2.24
CA TYR A 231 8.04 16.15 -1.92
C TYR A 231 7.69 17.05 -3.10
N ASP A 232 8.25 16.76 -4.28
CA ASP A 232 7.99 17.57 -5.48
C ASP A 232 6.52 17.41 -5.93
N LEU A 233 5.96 16.20 -5.83
CA LEU A 233 4.55 15.95 -6.08
C LEU A 233 3.64 16.78 -5.16
N TYR A 234 3.95 16.83 -3.86
CA TYR A 234 3.13 17.54 -2.89
C TYR A 234 3.27 19.06 -3.02
N GLU A 235 4.47 19.57 -3.27
CA GLU A 235 4.70 20.99 -3.50
C GLU A 235 3.90 21.48 -4.72
N ASN A 236 3.98 20.73 -5.84
CA ASN A 236 3.18 21.01 -7.03
C ASN A 236 1.68 20.97 -6.74
N PHE A 237 1.23 20.01 -5.93
CA PHE A 237 -0.19 19.86 -5.59
C PHE A 237 -0.69 21.02 -4.70
N VAL A 238 0.09 21.50 -3.75
CA VAL A 238 -0.24 22.66 -2.88
C VAL A 238 -0.29 23.95 -3.68
N SER A 239 0.56 24.08 -4.70
CA SER A 239 0.65 25.30 -5.56
C SER A 239 -0.52 25.43 -6.54
N LEU A 240 -1.30 24.38 -6.78
CA LEU A 240 -2.47 24.42 -7.66
C LEU A 240 -3.48 25.50 -7.20
N PRO A 241 -4.13 26.20 -8.15
CA PRO A 241 -5.06 27.30 -7.87
C PRO A 241 -6.30 26.90 -7.08
#